data_8b0cec2c952b9b826cdc8e5040e5670b
#
_entry.id   8b0cec2c952b9b826cdc8e5040e5670b
#
_cell.length_a   1.000
_cell.length_b   1.000
_cell.length_c   1.000
_cell.angle_alpha   90.00
_cell.angle_beta   90.00
_cell.angle_gamma   90.00
#
_symmetry.space_group_name_H-M   'P 1'
#
loop_
_entity.id
_entity.type
_entity.pdbx_description
1 polymer ?
#
loop_
_entity_poly.entity_id
_entity_poly.type
_entity_poly.pdbx_seq_one_letter_code
_entity_poly.pdbx_strand_id
1 'polypeptide(L)'
;MKQQTFSDFEYSNRKRKTKREGFLEIMDEIIPWDEWVGIIMPFYPSGKRGRPPKGIELMLRMYLVQVWFNLSDEGTEDAIYDSYAMRKFVGINFLEEDAPDATTLLKFRRLLEQHGLNKLFFDAINRVMVETGHMLKGGTVVDATIINAPPSTKNAEKKRDPEMHQTKKGNEWRFGMKCHVGVDAFSGLVHTIEVTPANVHDICATSKLIREDDEVVYGDSGYLGIEKREEIVSDVHLSDIDYRINRRPSSLQKVSDNSINWDRVIEHAKSSIRCKVEHPFRIIKCLFGYRKVAYKGLAKNENRLYMLFASANLYALASSGQSLAAAW
;
A
#
# COMPACT_ATOMS: atom_id res chain seq x y z
N MET A 1 12.19 -2.16 32.84
CA MET A 1 10.89 -2.87 32.89
C MET A 1 9.80 -1.80 32.98
N LYS A 2 8.87 -1.73 32.00
CA LYS A 2 7.71 -0.83 32.12
C LYS A 2 6.80 -1.38 33.25
N GLN A 3 6.36 -0.51 34.13
CA GLN A 3 5.46 -0.87 35.25
C GLN A 3 4.11 -1.29 34.64
N GLN A 4 3.62 -2.50 34.97
CA GLN A 4 2.32 -2.97 34.52
C GLN A 4 1.21 -2.25 35.28
N THR A 5 0.19 -1.77 34.56
CA THR A 5 -0.99 -1.15 35.14
C THR A 5 -2.05 -2.21 35.48
N PHE A 6 -3.04 -1.86 36.31
CA PHE A 6 -4.20 -2.73 36.58
C PHE A 6 -4.93 -3.12 35.29
N SER A 7 -5.04 -2.19 34.36
CA SER A 7 -5.64 -2.44 33.04
C SER A 7 -4.84 -3.47 32.21
N ASP A 8 -3.52 -3.49 32.33
CA ASP A 8 -2.66 -4.49 31.66
C ASP A 8 -2.92 -5.88 32.21
N PHE A 9 -3.12 -5.98 33.53
CA PHE A 9 -3.41 -7.24 34.17
C PHE A 9 -4.79 -7.81 33.82
N GLU A 10 -5.85 -6.96 33.83
CA GLU A 10 -7.19 -7.37 33.39
C GLU A 10 -7.17 -7.79 31.92
N TYR A 11 -6.44 -7.03 31.08
CA TYR A 11 -6.37 -7.30 29.66
C TYR A 11 -5.60 -8.58 29.33
N SER A 12 -4.53 -8.90 30.08
CA SER A 12 -3.74 -10.12 29.91
C SER A 12 -4.49 -11.40 30.33
N ASN A 13 -5.42 -11.28 31.29
CA ASN A 13 -6.21 -12.43 31.80
C ASN A 13 -7.43 -12.78 30.91
N ARG A 14 -7.65 -12.10 29.78
CA ARG A 14 -8.77 -12.41 28.89
C ARG A 14 -8.59 -13.76 28.19
N LYS A 15 -9.69 -14.52 28.09
CA LYS A 15 -9.72 -15.82 27.43
C LYS A 15 -9.52 -15.74 25.89
N ARG A 16 -9.71 -14.57 25.29
CA ARG A 16 -9.67 -14.39 23.82
C ARG A 16 -8.89 -13.15 23.42
N LYS A 17 -7.93 -13.34 22.53
CA LYS A 17 -7.24 -12.26 21.79
C LYS A 17 -8.09 -11.82 20.60
N THR A 18 -8.21 -10.51 20.37
CA THR A 18 -8.94 -10.00 19.21
C THR A 18 -8.09 -10.09 17.94
N LYS A 19 -8.74 -10.18 16.78
CA LYS A 19 -8.02 -10.14 15.49
C LYS A 19 -7.21 -8.84 15.30
N ARG A 20 -7.73 -7.72 15.80
CA ARG A 20 -7.05 -6.43 15.78
C ARG A 20 -5.77 -6.44 16.60
N GLU A 21 -5.84 -6.98 17.81
CA GLU A 21 -4.67 -7.12 18.67
C GLU A 21 -3.61 -8.02 18.05
N GLY A 22 -4.00 -9.17 17.52
CA GLY A 22 -3.07 -10.06 16.82
C GLY A 22 -2.40 -9.40 15.60
N PHE A 23 -3.14 -8.60 14.84
CA PHE A 23 -2.59 -7.81 13.74
C PHE A 23 -1.57 -6.77 14.24
N LEU A 24 -1.91 -6.01 15.29
CA LEU A 24 -1.01 -4.99 15.85
C LEU A 24 0.28 -5.58 16.42
N GLU A 25 0.20 -6.76 17.04
CA GLU A 25 1.40 -7.45 17.54
C GLU A 25 2.30 -7.95 16.41
N ILE A 26 1.74 -8.52 15.34
CA ILE A 26 2.51 -8.91 14.17
C ILE A 26 3.22 -7.68 13.59
N MET A 27 2.49 -6.57 13.42
CA MET A 27 3.06 -5.34 12.86
C MET A 27 4.11 -4.71 13.79
N ASP A 28 3.94 -4.81 15.10
CA ASP A 28 4.91 -4.31 16.08
C ASP A 28 6.24 -5.08 16.01
N GLU A 29 6.17 -6.39 15.76
CA GLU A 29 7.34 -7.26 15.67
C GLU A 29 8.13 -7.06 14.37
N ILE A 30 7.42 -6.81 13.24
CA ILE A 30 8.08 -6.81 11.91
C ILE A 30 8.52 -5.44 11.43
N ILE A 31 8.04 -4.34 12.04
CA ILE A 31 8.41 -2.98 11.62
C ILE A 31 9.80 -2.64 12.17
N PRO A 32 10.71 -2.15 11.31
CA PRO A 32 12.04 -1.70 11.72
C PRO A 32 11.97 -0.30 12.37
N TRP A 33 11.55 -0.23 13.62
CA TRP A 33 11.26 1.03 14.31
C TRP A 33 12.45 1.98 14.31
N ASP A 34 13.66 1.48 14.60
CA ASP A 34 14.88 2.31 14.68
C ASP A 34 15.23 2.93 13.31
N GLU A 35 15.10 2.15 12.22
CA GLU A 35 15.34 2.65 10.87
C GLU A 35 14.32 3.72 10.48
N TRP A 36 13.03 3.45 10.71
CA TRP A 36 11.97 4.39 10.37
C TRP A 36 12.02 5.68 11.19
N VAL A 37 12.37 5.59 12.49
CA VAL A 37 12.64 6.75 13.34
C VAL A 37 13.84 7.51 12.80
N GLY A 38 14.92 6.82 12.39
CA GLY A 38 16.10 7.41 11.76
C GLY A 38 15.78 8.21 10.50
N ILE A 39 14.88 7.70 9.64
CA ILE A 39 14.41 8.40 8.42
C ILE A 39 13.67 9.71 8.77
N ILE A 40 12.88 9.72 9.85
CA ILE A 40 12.10 10.90 10.26
C ILE A 40 12.96 11.94 11.00
N MET A 41 13.93 11.48 11.78
CA MET A 41 14.71 12.31 12.74
C MET A 41 15.27 13.60 12.14
N PRO A 42 15.86 13.63 10.92
CA PRO A 42 16.42 14.86 10.34
C PRO A 42 15.40 15.98 10.10
N PHE A 43 14.13 15.62 9.94
CA PHE A 43 13.04 16.54 9.62
C PHE A 43 12.18 16.90 10.82
N TYR A 44 12.39 16.21 11.96
CA TYR A 44 11.55 16.36 13.14
C TYR A 44 11.97 17.59 13.97
N PRO A 45 11.00 18.36 14.53
CA PRO A 45 11.28 19.53 15.33
C PRO A 45 12.18 19.20 16.54
N SER A 46 13.25 20.00 16.74
CA SER A 46 14.23 19.77 17.81
C SER A 46 13.73 20.08 19.23
N GLY A 47 12.54 20.68 19.39
CA GLY A 47 11.99 21.05 20.70
C GLY A 47 12.72 22.14 21.47
N LYS A 48 13.69 22.82 20.86
CA LYS A 48 14.51 23.86 21.53
C LYS A 48 13.71 25.12 21.91
N ARG A 49 12.55 25.33 21.34
CA ARG A 49 11.65 26.47 21.61
C ARG A 49 10.22 26.00 21.73
N GLY A 50 9.50 26.43 22.78
CA GLY A 50 8.09 26.10 23.00
C GLY A 50 7.85 24.73 23.66
N ARG A 51 6.64 24.17 23.52
CA ARG A 51 6.29 22.84 24.06
C ARG A 51 7.13 21.77 23.33
N PRO A 52 7.78 20.85 24.05
CA PRO A 52 8.51 19.75 23.43
C PRO A 52 7.62 18.94 22.51
N PRO A 53 8.10 18.50 21.33
CA PRO A 53 7.33 17.62 20.47
C PRO A 53 7.16 16.25 21.13
N LYS A 54 6.09 15.55 20.79
CA LYS A 54 5.88 14.14 21.19
C LYS A 54 6.97 13.26 20.55
N GLY A 55 7.27 12.11 21.14
CA GLY A 55 8.27 11.17 20.60
C GLY A 55 7.97 10.76 19.17
N ILE A 56 9.01 10.64 18.32
CA ILE A 56 8.85 10.29 16.88
C ILE A 56 8.17 8.93 16.74
N GLU A 57 8.62 7.92 17.46
CA GLU A 57 8.05 6.56 17.40
C GLU A 57 6.59 6.56 17.83
N LEU A 58 6.22 7.26 18.90
CA LEU A 58 4.84 7.39 19.35
C LEU A 58 3.96 7.99 18.25
N MET A 59 4.41 9.08 17.62
CA MET A 59 3.68 9.73 16.53
C MET A 59 3.57 8.83 15.29
N LEU A 60 4.62 8.09 14.98
CA LEU A 60 4.62 7.12 13.88
C LEU A 60 3.64 5.98 14.15
N ARG A 61 3.65 5.41 15.34
CA ARG A 61 2.70 4.37 15.78
C ARG A 61 1.25 4.86 15.70
N MET A 62 0.97 6.07 16.14
CA MET A 62 -0.35 6.69 16.02
C MET A 62 -0.75 6.90 14.55
N TYR A 63 0.16 7.36 13.70
CA TYR A 63 -0.07 7.50 12.26
C TYR A 63 -0.34 6.15 11.58
N LEU A 64 0.38 5.09 11.94
CA LEU A 64 0.15 3.75 11.40
C LEU A 64 -1.23 3.21 11.80
N VAL A 65 -1.68 3.42 13.03
CA VAL A 65 -3.05 3.09 13.45
C VAL A 65 -4.06 3.82 12.57
N GLN A 66 -3.87 5.12 12.29
CA GLN A 66 -4.73 5.88 11.38
C GLN A 66 -4.79 5.24 9.99
N VAL A 67 -3.63 4.87 9.44
CA VAL A 67 -3.50 4.32 8.08
C VAL A 67 -4.15 2.94 7.99
N TRP A 68 -3.85 2.02 8.91
CA TRP A 68 -4.31 0.64 8.86
C TRP A 68 -5.78 0.44 9.16
N PHE A 69 -6.35 1.29 10.04
CA PHE A 69 -7.77 1.23 10.39
C PHE A 69 -8.62 2.26 9.65
N ASN A 70 -7.99 3.00 8.72
CA ASN A 70 -8.64 4.02 7.88
C ASN A 70 -9.47 5.02 8.68
N LEU A 71 -8.88 5.54 9.77
CA LEU A 71 -9.51 6.47 10.68
C LEU A 71 -9.33 7.93 10.24
N SER A 72 -10.25 8.82 10.67
CA SER A 72 -10.04 10.27 10.63
C SER A 72 -9.01 10.71 11.69
N ASP A 73 -8.59 11.97 11.66
CA ASP A 73 -7.66 12.49 12.66
C ASP A 73 -8.27 12.41 14.08
N GLU A 74 -9.51 12.87 14.25
CA GLU A 74 -10.27 12.78 15.51
C GLU A 74 -10.60 11.33 15.87
N GLY A 75 -11.05 10.52 14.89
CA GLY A 75 -11.35 9.11 15.14
C GLY A 75 -10.12 8.27 15.51
N THR A 76 -8.90 8.73 15.20
CA THR A 76 -7.68 8.06 15.68
C THR A 76 -7.41 8.38 17.14
N GLU A 77 -7.60 9.61 17.54
CA GLU A 77 -7.52 10.03 18.94
C GLU A 77 -8.54 9.27 19.79
N ASP A 78 -9.83 9.28 19.40
CA ASP A 78 -10.90 8.52 20.07
C ASP A 78 -10.57 7.02 20.17
N ALA A 79 -10.08 6.42 19.08
CA ALA A 79 -9.75 5.00 19.06
C ALA A 79 -8.61 4.64 20.03
N ILE A 80 -7.67 5.56 20.31
CA ILE A 80 -6.62 5.35 21.30
C ILE A 80 -7.19 5.39 22.72
N TYR A 81 -8.17 6.27 22.98
CA TYR A 81 -8.86 6.32 24.26
C TYR A 81 -9.72 5.07 24.49
N ASP A 82 -10.50 4.64 23.49
CA ASP A 82 -11.47 3.57 23.61
C ASP A 82 -10.84 2.16 23.52
N SER A 83 -9.80 1.98 22.68
CA SER A 83 -9.20 0.66 22.43
C SER A 83 -7.90 0.46 23.16
N TYR A 84 -7.94 -0.42 24.18
CA TYR A 84 -6.72 -0.81 24.89
C TYR A 84 -5.62 -1.36 23.95
N ALA A 85 -5.99 -2.17 22.94
CA ALA A 85 -5.01 -2.72 22.00
C ALA A 85 -4.30 -1.64 21.18
N MET A 86 -5.04 -0.62 20.72
CA MET A 86 -4.44 0.50 19.98
C MET A 86 -3.58 1.36 20.89
N ARG A 87 -4.07 1.69 22.09
CA ARG A 87 -3.31 2.43 23.10
C ARG A 87 -1.99 1.73 23.45
N LYS A 88 -2.04 0.41 23.70
CA LYS A 88 -0.88 -0.43 24.00
C LYS A 88 0.13 -0.39 22.84
N PHE A 89 -0.34 -0.53 21.60
CA PHE A 89 0.49 -0.45 20.39
C PHE A 89 1.15 0.91 20.25
N VAL A 90 0.42 2.00 20.48
CA VAL A 90 0.98 3.37 20.43
C VAL A 90 1.95 3.63 21.59
N GLY A 91 1.84 2.87 22.66
CA GLY A 91 2.74 2.93 23.82
C GLY A 91 2.36 4.02 24.82
N ILE A 92 1.10 4.47 24.85
CA ILE A 92 0.61 5.52 25.76
C ILE A 92 0.19 4.92 27.10
N ASN A 93 0.71 5.53 28.18
CA ASN A 93 0.27 5.30 29.54
C ASN A 93 -0.46 6.56 30.04
N PHE A 94 -1.77 6.50 30.23
CA PHE A 94 -2.58 7.63 30.70
C PHE A 94 -2.28 8.07 32.14
N LEU A 95 -1.48 7.33 32.89
CA LEU A 95 -0.96 7.79 34.16
C LEU A 95 0.20 8.78 34.02
N GLU A 96 0.87 8.81 32.86
CA GLU A 96 2.06 9.59 32.59
C GLU A 96 1.81 10.70 31.56
N GLU A 97 1.03 10.40 30.51
CA GLU A 97 0.78 11.35 29.43
C GLU A 97 -0.57 11.11 28.73
N ASP A 98 -1.11 12.21 28.18
CA ASP A 98 -2.30 12.16 27.30
C ASP A 98 -1.94 11.75 25.87
N ALA A 99 -2.91 11.16 25.17
CA ALA A 99 -2.79 10.91 23.74
C ALA A 99 -2.51 12.20 22.98
N PRO A 100 -1.69 12.17 21.92
CA PRO A 100 -1.58 13.30 21.01
C PRO A 100 -2.93 13.62 20.37
N ASP A 101 -3.26 14.91 20.30
CA ASP A 101 -4.50 15.36 19.68
C ASP A 101 -4.50 15.21 18.15
N ALA A 102 -5.68 15.26 17.55
CA ALA A 102 -5.91 15.20 16.11
C ALA A 102 -5.07 16.24 15.32
N THR A 103 -4.87 17.43 15.90
CA THR A 103 -4.08 18.50 15.28
C THR A 103 -2.59 18.15 15.27
N THR A 104 -2.10 17.53 16.31
CA THR A 104 -0.70 17.05 16.41
C THR A 104 -0.46 15.92 15.38
N LEU A 105 -1.39 14.99 15.24
CA LEU A 105 -1.34 13.95 14.21
C LEU A 105 -1.36 14.56 12.80
N LEU A 106 -2.21 15.55 12.55
CA LEU A 106 -2.27 16.26 11.27
C LEU A 106 -0.93 16.93 10.93
N LYS A 107 -0.27 17.58 11.91
CA LYS A 107 1.05 18.20 11.71
C LYS A 107 2.12 17.16 11.39
N PHE A 108 2.11 16.03 12.11
CA PHE A 108 3.03 14.92 11.85
C PHE A 108 2.84 14.35 10.43
N ARG A 109 1.59 14.08 10.01
CA ARG A 109 1.29 13.61 8.66
C ARG A 109 1.76 14.60 7.59
N ARG A 110 1.55 15.90 7.79
CA ARG A 110 2.05 16.95 6.87
C ARG A 110 3.56 16.94 6.75
N LEU A 111 4.29 16.68 7.83
CA LEU A 111 5.74 16.53 7.79
C LEU A 111 6.14 15.34 6.92
N LEU A 112 5.49 14.18 7.08
CA LEU A 112 5.75 13.01 6.24
C LEU A 112 5.45 13.29 4.76
N GLU A 113 4.35 14.00 4.48
CA GLU A 113 3.94 14.38 3.12
C GLU A 113 4.94 15.37 2.49
N GLN A 114 5.33 16.41 3.20
CA GLN A 114 6.22 17.47 2.70
C GLN A 114 7.62 16.95 2.31
N HIS A 115 8.09 15.94 3.00
CA HIS A 115 9.42 15.37 2.79
C HIS A 115 9.38 14.01 2.06
N GLY A 116 8.19 13.55 1.61
CA GLY A 116 8.04 12.29 0.88
C GLY A 116 8.46 11.04 1.68
N LEU A 117 8.38 11.10 3.02
CA LEU A 117 8.96 10.07 3.88
C LEU A 117 8.27 8.70 3.73
N ASN A 118 6.97 8.68 3.38
CA ASN A 118 6.27 7.42 3.15
C ASN A 118 6.83 6.64 1.94
N LYS A 119 7.32 7.36 0.91
CA LYS A 119 8.04 6.73 -0.20
C LYS A 119 9.38 6.16 0.27
N LEU A 120 10.11 6.89 1.10
CA LEU A 120 11.38 6.40 1.65
C LEU A 120 11.20 5.13 2.50
N PHE A 121 10.13 5.03 3.31
CA PHE A 121 9.80 3.79 4.03
C PHE A 121 9.52 2.63 3.07
N PHE A 122 8.74 2.88 2.03
CA PHE A 122 8.44 1.86 1.02
C PHE A 122 9.70 1.39 0.29
N ASP A 123 10.56 2.32 -0.12
CA ASP A 123 11.81 2.01 -0.81
C ASP A 123 12.80 1.26 0.10
N ALA A 124 12.89 1.63 1.40
CA ALA A 124 13.73 0.96 2.39
C ALA A 124 13.30 -0.51 2.59
N ILE A 125 12.00 -0.75 2.78
CA ILE A 125 11.46 -2.11 2.90
C ILE A 125 11.76 -2.92 1.64
N ASN A 126 11.50 -2.38 0.46
CA ASN A 126 11.73 -3.09 -0.79
C ASN A 126 13.21 -3.45 -0.99
N ARG A 127 14.14 -2.56 -0.61
CA ARG A 127 15.57 -2.83 -0.63
C ARG A 127 15.91 -4.04 0.23
N VAL A 128 15.48 -4.06 1.48
CA VAL A 128 15.72 -5.19 2.39
C VAL A 128 15.09 -6.47 1.87
N MET A 129 13.89 -6.43 1.30
CA MET A 129 13.25 -7.60 0.69
C MET A 129 14.02 -8.16 -0.50
N VAL A 130 14.66 -7.31 -1.30
CA VAL A 130 15.56 -7.74 -2.37
C VAL A 130 16.85 -8.35 -1.79
N GLU A 131 17.50 -7.68 -0.84
CA GLU A 131 18.75 -8.13 -0.22
C GLU A 131 18.58 -9.47 0.51
N THR A 132 17.42 -9.71 1.11
CA THR A 132 17.09 -10.96 1.83
C THR A 132 16.50 -12.05 0.93
N GLY A 133 16.34 -11.80 -0.38
CA GLY A 133 15.79 -12.75 -1.33
C GLY A 133 14.29 -13.01 -1.23
N HIS A 134 13.55 -12.17 -0.49
CA HIS A 134 12.09 -12.25 -0.41
C HIS A 134 11.40 -11.62 -1.63
N MET A 135 12.05 -10.66 -2.28
CA MET A 135 11.62 -10.09 -3.55
C MET A 135 12.64 -10.50 -4.60
N LEU A 136 12.21 -11.22 -5.62
CA LEU A 136 13.08 -11.70 -6.69
C LEU A 136 13.11 -10.67 -7.83
N LYS A 137 14.13 -10.78 -8.67
CA LYS A 137 14.33 -9.95 -9.84
C LYS A 137 13.91 -10.70 -11.11
N GLY A 138 13.68 -9.98 -12.20
CA GLY A 138 13.51 -10.56 -13.54
C GLY A 138 12.07 -10.69 -14.01
N GLY A 139 11.06 -10.32 -13.24
CA GLY A 139 9.68 -10.36 -13.74
C GLY A 139 8.68 -9.52 -12.95
N THR A 140 7.87 -8.75 -13.66
CA THR A 140 6.85 -7.86 -13.09
C THR A 140 5.45 -8.22 -13.58
N VAL A 141 4.48 -8.21 -12.66
CA VAL A 141 3.05 -8.21 -12.98
C VAL A 141 2.54 -6.79 -12.85
N VAL A 142 1.92 -6.26 -13.90
CA VAL A 142 1.31 -4.93 -13.90
C VAL A 142 -0.21 -5.03 -13.83
N ASP A 143 -0.80 -4.22 -12.96
CA ASP A 143 -2.27 -4.07 -12.87
C ASP A 143 -2.63 -2.72 -12.24
N ALA A 144 -3.91 -2.35 -12.33
CA ALA A 144 -4.42 -1.12 -11.76
C ALA A 144 -5.72 -1.33 -11.00
N THR A 145 -5.86 -0.56 -9.94
CA THR A 145 -7.09 -0.59 -9.15
C THR A 145 -7.68 0.81 -8.98
N ILE A 146 -9.02 0.92 -9.05
CA ILE A 146 -9.73 2.17 -8.85
C ILE A 146 -9.94 2.39 -7.35
N ILE A 147 -9.56 3.58 -6.88
CA ILE A 147 -9.88 4.11 -5.56
C ILE A 147 -10.90 5.22 -5.76
N ASN A 148 -12.10 5.04 -5.19
CA ASN A 148 -13.21 5.96 -5.42
C ASN A 148 -12.98 7.28 -4.66
N ALA A 149 -13.42 8.40 -5.26
CA ALA A 149 -13.52 9.70 -4.61
C ALA A 149 -14.99 10.10 -4.42
N PRO A 150 -15.30 11.01 -3.49
CA PRO A 150 -16.64 11.52 -3.32
C PRO A 150 -17.12 12.24 -4.60
N PRO A 151 -18.21 11.79 -5.25
CA PRO A 151 -18.72 12.41 -6.47
C PRO A 151 -19.59 13.64 -6.18
N SER A 152 -19.84 13.94 -4.91
CA SER A 152 -20.74 15.02 -4.48
C SER A 152 -20.14 16.39 -4.77
N THR A 153 -21.01 17.32 -5.20
CA THR A 153 -20.71 18.74 -5.34
C THR A 153 -21.33 19.59 -4.22
N LYS A 154 -21.82 18.95 -3.15
CA LYS A 154 -22.45 19.61 -1.99
C LYS A 154 -21.43 20.14 -0.96
N ASN A 155 -20.22 20.47 -1.40
CA ASN A 155 -19.20 21.11 -0.58
C ASN A 155 -19.26 22.64 -0.73
N ALA A 156 -18.50 23.37 0.08
CA ALA A 156 -18.46 24.85 0.04
C ALA A 156 -18.08 25.40 -1.34
N GLU A 157 -17.21 24.70 -2.07
CA GLU A 157 -16.75 25.11 -3.41
C GLU A 157 -17.71 24.68 -4.54
N LYS A 158 -18.75 23.88 -4.24
CA LYS A 158 -19.70 23.30 -5.20
C LYS A 158 -19.03 22.58 -6.39
N LYS A 159 -17.82 22.03 -6.18
CA LYS A 159 -16.99 21.38 -7.20
C LYS A 159 -16.50 20.03 -6.68
N ARG A 160 -16.33 19.10 -7.62
CA ARG A 160 -15.59 17.84 -7.37
C ARG A 160 -14.10 18.13 -7.28
N ASP A 161 -13.33 17.18 -6.78
CA ASP A 161 -11.88 17.25 -6.81
C ASP A 161 -11.40 17.32 -8.27
N PRO A 162 -10.66 18.37 -8.67
CA PRO A 162 -10.26 18.57 -10.06
C PRO A 162 -9.20 17.57 -10.55
N GLU A 163 -8.45 16.94 -9.62
CA GLU A 163 -7.44 15.92 -9.94
C GLU A 163 -8.06 14.52 -10.09
N MET A 164 -9.33 14.33 -9.73
CA MET A 164 -10.05 13.07 -9.82
C MET A 164 -10.96 13.06 -11.04
N HIS A 165 -11.03 11.93 -11.76
CA HIS A 165 -11.83 11.81 -12.97
C HIS A 165 -12.76 10.61 -12.98
N GLN A 166 -13.68 10.60 -13.96
CA GLN A 166 -14.62 9.49 -14.15
C GLN A 166 -14.01 8.40 -15.04
N THR A 167 -14.29 7.16 -14.73
CA THR A 167 -14.00 6.01 -15.59
C THR A 167 -15.18 5.04 -15.55
N LYS A 168 -15.35 4.27 -16.63
CA LYS A 168 -16.38 3.24 -16.70
C LYS A 168 -15.73 1.87 -16.52
N LYS A 169 -16.20 1.09 -15.54
CA LYS A 169 -15.81 -0.31 -15.36
C LYS A 169 -17.04 -1.20 -15.46
N GLY A 170 -17.13 -1.98 -16.52
CA GLY A 170 -18.37 -2.69 -16.86
C GLY A 170 -19.48 -1.68 -17.18
N ASN A 171 -20.62 -1.78 -16.50
CA ASN A 171 -21.75 -0.84 -16.64
C ASN A 171 -21.76 0.29 -15.60
N GLU A 172 -20.80 0.34 -14.68
CA GLU A 172 -20.76 1.32 -13.60
C GLU A 172 -19.79 2.46 -13.89
N TRP A 173 -20.25 3.70 -13.69
CA TRP A 173 -19.41 4.88 -13.66
C TRP A 173 -18.80 5.05 -12.26
N ARG A 174 -17.49 5.23 -12.22
CA ARG A 174 -16.73 5.47 -10.99
C ARG A 174 -15.98 6.80 -11.12
N PHE A 175 -15.97 7.58 -10.04
CA PHE A 175 -15.22 8.82 -9.94
C PHE A 175 -14.11 8.64 -8.93
N GLY A 176 -12.86 8.99 -9.28
CA GLY A 176 -11.73 8.83 -8.38
C GLY A 176 -10.38 8.84 -9.12
N MET A 177 -9.46 8.07 -8.57
CA MET A 177 -8.11 7.85 -9.09
C MET A 177 -7.86 6.37 -9.37
N LYS A 178 -6.84 6.07 -10.14
CA LYS A 178 -6.25 4.74 -10.29
C LYS A 178 -4.93 4.67 -9.55
N CYS A 179 -4.71 3.54 -8.92
CA CYS A 179 -3.41 3.13 -8.41
C CYS A 179 -2.93 1.98 -9.28
N HIS A 180 -1.89 2.22 -10.04
CA HIS A 180 -1.17 1.25 -10.84
C HIS A 180 -0.04 0.68 -9.99
N VAL A 181 0.22 -0.61 -10.09
CA VAL A 181 1.26 -1.29 -9.32
C VAL A 181 2.10 -2.19 -10.21
N GLY A 182 3.40 -2.19 -9.96
CA GLY A 182 4.32 -3.22 -10.38
C GLY A 182 4.53 -4.19 -9.21
N VAL A 183 4.25 -5.46 -9.45
CA VAL A 183 4.32 -6.53 -8.45
C VAL A 183 5.32 -7.56 -8.91
N ASP A 184 6.20 -7.99 -8.04
CA ASP A 184 7.14 -9.06 -8.33
C ASP A 184 6.40 -10.35 -8.71
N ALA A 185 6.70 -10.90 -9.89
CA ALA A 185 5.99 -12.04 -10.45
C ALA A 185 6.17 -13.34 -9.64
N PHE A 186 7.18 -13.43 -8.79
CA PHE A 186 7.47 -14.60 -7.97
C PHE A 186 6.86 -14.48 -6.57
N SER A 187 7.17 -13.41 -5.86
CA SER A 187 6.74 -13.20 -4.47
C SER A 187 5.34 -12.61 -4.34
N GLY A 188 4.88 -11.84 -5.32
CA GLY A 188 3.62 -11.09 -5.22
C GLY A 188 3.72 -9.80 -4.39
N LEU A 189 4.94 -9.35 -4.06
CA LEU A 189 5.20 -8.11 -3.32
C LEU A 189 5.23 -6.91 -4.27
N VAL A 190 4.71 -5.78 -3.82
CA VAL A 190 4.66 -4.54 -4.61
C VAL A 190 5.99 -3.84 -4.55
N HIS A 191 6.60 -3.59 -5.71
CA HIS A 191 7.88 -2.85 -5.80
C HIS A 191 7.73 -1.45 -6.36
N THR A 192 6.69 -1.17 -7.13
CA THR A 192 6.48 0.15 -7.75
C THR A 192 5.00 0.54 -7.70
N ILE A 193 4.75 1.83 -7.53
CA ILE A 193 3.40 2.41 -7.49
C ILE A 193 3.40 3.67 -8.36
N GLU A 194 2.34 3.84 -9.14
CA GLU A 194 2.04 5.07 -9.87
C GLU A 194 0.56 5.43 -9.68
N VAL A 195 0.27 6.71 -9.44
CA VAL A 195 -1.10 7.18 -9.23
C VAL A 195 -1.51 8.12 -10.34
N THR A 196 -2.68 7.88 -10.92
CA THR A 196 -3.23 8.72 -12.01
C THR A 196 -4.70 9.04 -11.77
N PRO A 197 -5.26 10.08 -12.41
CA PRO A 197 -6.70 10.23 -12.52
C PRO A 197 -7.35 8.98 -13.12
N ALA A 198 -8.58 8.65 -12.72
CA ALA A 198 -9.20 7.38 -13.12
C ALA A 198 -9.47 7.24 -14.64
N ASN A 199 -9.46 8.33 -15.40
CA ASN A 199 -9.65 8.32 -16.85
C ASN A 199 -8.39 7.95 -17.65
N VAL A 200 -7.20 7.96 -17.03
CA VAL A 200 -5.95 7.54 -17.68
C VAL A 200 -6.02 6.03 -17.94
N HIS A 201 -5.65 5.62 -19.15
CA HIS A 201 -5.65 4.19 -19.51
C HIS A 201 -4.48 3.47 -18.82
N ASP A 202 -4.71 2.22 -18.34
CA ASP A 202 -3.73 1.49 -17.52
C ASP A 202 -2.39 1.29 -18.25
N ILE A 203 -2.43 1.08 -19.55
CA ILE A 203 -1.27 0.92 -20.42
C ILE A 203 -0.32 2.14 -20.40
N CYS A 204 -0.84 3.37 -20.14
CA CYS A 204 -0.04 4.60 -20.14
C CYS A 204 0.91 4.72 -18.93
N ALA A 205 0.64 3.97 -17.86
CA ALA A 205 1.48 4.00 -16.66
C ALA A 205 2.52 2.87 -16.65
N THR A 206 2.46 1.94 -17.61
CA THR A 206 3.20 0.67 -17.52
C THR A 206 4.70 0.84 -17.56
N SER A 207 5.24 1.74 -18.41
CA SER A 207 6.68 1.99 -18.49
C SER A 207 7.29 2.41 -17.17
N LYS A 208 6.52 3.09 -16.30
CA LYS A 208 6.96 3.52 -14.97
C LYS A 208 6.90 2.42 -13.91
N LEU A 209 6.22 1.31 -14.19
CA LEU A 209 6.05 0.19 -13.27
C LEU A 209 7.10 -0.89 -13.43
N ILE A 210 7.82 -0.88 -14.55
CA ILE A 210 8.82 -1.87 -14.92
C ILE A 210 10.16 -1.49 -14.29
N ARG A 211 10.87 -2.47 -13.74
CA ARG A 211 12.21 -2.31 -13.16
C ARG A 211 13.28 -2.48 -14.24
N GLU A 212 14.45 -1.91 -14.02
CA GLU A 212 15.61 -2.03 -14.93
C GLU A 212 16.13 -3.47 -15.10
N ASP A 213 15.77 -4.37 -14.19
CA ASP A 213 16.19 -5.78 -14.18
C ASP A 213 15.05 -6.74 -14.57
N ASP A 214 13.91 -6.22 -15.06
CA ASP A 214 12.80 -7.06 -15.52
C ASP A 214 13.08 -7.59 -16.94
N GLU A 215 12.98 -8.91 -17.10
CA GLU A 215 13.08 -9.62 -18.38
C GLU A 215 11.69 -9.98 -18.94
N VAL A 216 10.68 -10.06 -18.06
CA VAL A 216 9.32 -10.46 -18.43
C VAL A 216 8.27 -9.61 -17.70
N VAL A 217 7.23 -9.21 -18.44
CA VAL A 217 6.11 -8.44 -17.89
C VAL A 217 4.79 -9.16 -18.18
N TYR A 218 4.00 -9.37 -17.11
CA TYR A 218 2.68 -9.97 -17.19
C TYR A 218 1.60 -8.90 -17.02
N GLY A 219 0.57 -8.94 -17.85
CA GLY A 219 -0.58 -8.05 -17.76
C GLY A 219 -1.88 -8.71 -18.23
N ASP A 220 -3.00 -8.10 -17.91
CA ASP A 220 -4.30 -8.53 -18.43
C ASP A 220 -4.51 -8.05 -19.89
N SER A 221 -5.64 -8.42 -20.49
CA SER A 221 -5.97 -8.03 -21.86
C SER A 221 -6.14 -6.52 -22.08
N GLY A 222 -6.18 -5.71 -21.03
CA GLY A 222 -6.18 -4.25 -21.10
C GLY A 222 -4.83 -3.67 -21.52
N TYR A 223 -3.76 -4.45 -21.41
CA TYR A 223 -2.39 -4.07 -21.78
C TYR A 223 -1.99 -4.57 -23.17
N LEU A 224 -2.91 -5.15 -23.95
CA LEU A 224 -2.62 -5.59 -25.33
C LEU A 224 -2.13 -4.44 -26.20
N GLY A 225 -1.01 -4.67 -26.89
CA GLY A 225 -0.37 -3.69 -27.76
C GLY A 225 0.62 -2.78 -27.07
N ILE A 226 1.00 -3.10 -25.82
CA ILE A 226 2.01 -2.34 -25.06
C ILE A 226 3.34 -2.27 -25.80
N GLU A 227 3.75 -3.35 -26.44
CA GLU A 227 5.00 -3.47 -27.21
C GLU A 227 5.10 -2.49 -28.40
N LYS A 228 3.97 -1.87 -28.81
CA LYS A 228 3.88 -0.93 -29.94
C LYS A 228 3.89 0.53 -29.52
N ARG A 229 3.90 0.80 -28.23
CA ARG A 229 3.85 2.16 -27.71
C ARG A 229 5.19 2.85 -27.88
N GLU A 230 5.17 4.16 -28.19
CA GLU A 230 6.36 4.96 -28.43
C GLU A 230 7.33 4.94 -27.25
N GLU A 231 6.83 5.07 -26.01
CA GLU A 231 7.62 5.04 -24.79
C GLU A 231 8.31 3.69 -24.54
N ILE A 232 7.77 2.60 -25.10
CA ILE A 232 8.37 1.25 -25.00
C ILE A 232 9.38 1.05 -26.14
N VAL A 233 9.00 1.40 -27.37
CA VAL A 233 9.87 1.20 -28.55
C VAL A 233 11.11 2.10 -28.51
N SER A 234 11.01 3.30 -27.92
CA SER A 234 12.12 4.26 -27.83
C SER A 234 13.15 3.92 -26.73
N ASP A 235 12.80 3.05 -25.79
CA ASP A 235 13.68 2.61 -24.71
C ASP A 235 14.25 1.21 -25.02
N VAL A 236 15.58 1.09 -25.03
CA VAL A 236 16.28 -0.15 -25.40
C VAL A 236 15.93 -1.29 -24.44
N HIS A 237 15.88 -1.02 -23.13
CA HIS A 237 15.55 -2.03 -22.14
C HIS A 237 14.08 -2.46 -22.24
N LEU A 238 13.15 -1.48 -22.29
CA LEU A 238 11.73 -1.79 -22.38
C LEU A 238 11.37 -2.52 -23.68
N SER A 239 12.05 -2.25 -24.79
CA SER A 239 11.81 -2.92 -26.07
C SER A 239 12.28 -4.38 -26.11
N ASP A 240 13.24 -4.77 -25.24
CA ASP A 240 13.78 -6.15 -25.15
C ASP A 240 13.00 -7.07 -24.20
N ILE A 241 12.03 -6.54 -23.47
CA ILE A 241 11.22 -7.28 -22.51
C ILE A 241 10.23 -8.23 -23.20
N ASP A 242 10.08 -9.43 -22.66
CA ASP A 242 9.04 -10.39 -23.06
C ASP A 242 7.68 -10.02 -22.42
N TYR A 243 6.78 -9.39 -23.19
CA TYR A 243 5.45 -8.99 -22.74
C TYR A 243 4.46 -10.14 -22.84
N ARG A 244 4.17 -10.82 -21.74
CA ARG A 244 3.23 -11.94 -21.62
C ARG A 244 1.82 -11.47 -21.26
N ILE A 245 1.20 -10.72 -22.15
CA ILE A 245 -0.15 -10.19 -21.95
C ILE A 245 -1.19 -11.28 -22.24
N ASN A 246 -2.23 -11.39 -21.36
CA ASN A 246 -3.34 -12.30 -21.58
C ASN A 246 -4.17 -11.90 -22.80
N ARG A 247 -4.52 -12.87 -23.64
CA ARG A 247 -5.46 -12.67 -24.74
C ARG A 247 -6.89 -12.57 -24.22
N ARG A 248 -7.76 -11.90 -24.98
CA ARG A 248 -9.19 -11.88 -24.68
C ARG A 248 -9.78 -13.29 -24.88
N PRO A 249 -10.66 -13.77 -23.98
CA PRO A 249 -11.28 -15.10 -24.13
C PRO A 249 -11.96 -15.33 -25.48
N SER A 250 -12.52 -14.26 -26.08
CA SER A 250 -13.17 -14.31 -27.41
C SER A 250 -12.21 -14.55 -28.58
N SER A 251 -10.90 -14.31 -28.41
CA SER A 251 -9.87 -14.53 -29.42
C SER A 251 -9.25 -15.93 -29.39
N LEU A 252 -9.59 -16.74 -28.38
CA LEU A 252 -9.08 -18.10 -28.24
C LEU A 252 -9.89 -19.06 -29.10
N GLN A 253 -9.20 -19.85 -29.93
CA GLN A 253 -9.86 -20.84 -30.78
C GLN A 253 -10.60 -21.90 -29.94
N LYS A 254 -11.82 -22.26 -30.39
CA LYS A 254 -12.54 -23.39 -29.85
C LYS A 254 -12.01 -24.64 -30.52
N VAL A 255 -11.36 -25.51 -29.79
CA VAL A 255 -10.93 -26.83 -30.27
C VAL A 255 -12.11 -27.75 -30.16
N SER A 256 -12.50 -28.38 -31.28
CA SER A 256 -13.71 -29.23 -31.40
C SER A 256 -13.45 -30.70 -31.06
N ASP A 257 -12.21 -31.07 -30.76
CA ASP A 257 -11.80 -32.45 -30.54
C ASP A 257 -11.19 -32.65 -29.13
N ASN A 258 -11.11 -33.90 -28.68
CA ASN A 258 -10.50 -34.29 -27.38
C ASN A 258 -9.00 -33.94 -27.25
N SER A 259 -8.46 -33.11 -28.14
CA SER A 259 -7.09 -32.67 -28.14
C SER A 259 -6.86 -31.53 -27.09
N ILE A 260 -5.67 -31.50 -26.52
CA ILE A 260 -5.26 -30.46 -25.55
C ILE A 260 -5.24 -29.11 -26.26
N ASN A 261 -6.01 -28.16 -25.74
CA ASN A 261 -5.94 -26.77 -26.21
C ASN A 261 -4.79 -26.04 -25.56
N TRP A 262 -3.63 -26.04 -26.18
CA TRP A 262 -2.40 -25.42 -25.69
C TRP A 262 -2.53 -23.91 -25.47
N ASP A 263 -3.30 -23.20 -26.30
CA ASP A 263 -3.56 -21.77 -26.11
C ASP A 263 -4.23 -21.51 -24.75
N ARG A 264 -5.21 -22.33 -24.36
CA ARG A 264 -5.85 -22.23 -23.05
C ARG A 264 -4.93 -22.57 -21.91
N VAL A 265 -4.05 -23.56 -22.06
CA VAL A 265 -3.05 -23.93 -21.04
C VAL A 265 -2.09 -22.77 -20.81
N ILE A 266 -1.58 -22.16 -21.89
CA ILE A 266 -0.68 -21.00 -21.82
C ILE A 266 -1.37 -19.80 -21.16
N GLU A 267 -2.60 -19.46 -21.58
CA GLU A 267 -3.35 -18.36 -21.00
C GLU A 267 -3.70 -18.59 -19.52
N HIS A 268 -3.97 -19.83 -19.13
CA HIS A 268 -4.16 -20.19 -17.72
C HIS A 268 -2.88 -20.01 -16.91
N ALA A 269 -1.73 -20.43 -17.45
CA ALA A 269 -0.44 -20.24 -16.79
C ALA A 269 -0.11 -18.74 -16.57
N LYS A 270 -0.32 -17.89 -17.59
CA LYS A 270 -0.19 -16.44 -17.45
C LYS A 270 -1.12 -15.89 -16.38
N SER A 271 -2.39 -16.29 -16.39
CA SER A 271 -3.38 -15.86 -15.40
C SER A 271 -3.03 -16.29 -13.98
N SER A 272 -2.43 -17.48 -13.81
CA SER A 272 -1.95 -17.97 -12.51
C SER A 272 -0.84 -17.10 -11.92
N ILE A 273 0.06 -16.57 -12.76
CA ILE A 273 1.09 -15.63 -12.31
C ILE A 273 0.45 -14.26 -12.02
N ARG A 274 -0.39 -13.77 -12.93
CA ARG A 274 -1.03 -12.47 -12.81
C ARG A 274 -1.92 -12.33 -11.57
N CYS A 275 -2.60 -13.40 -11.13
CA CYS A 275 -3.49 -13.31 -9.96
C CYS A 275 -2.77 -12.91 -8.66
N LYS A 276 -1.44 -12.98 -8.60
CA LYS A 276 -0.65 -12.53 -7.44
C LYS A 276 -0.86 -11.05 -7.12
N VAL A 277 -1.13 -10.21 -8.13
CA VAL A 277 -1.41 -8.78 -7.93
C VAL A 277 -2.71 -8.52 -7.15
N GLU A 278 -3.63 -9.47 -7.14
CA GLU A 278 -4.89 -9.34 -6.41
C GLU A 278 -4.68 -9.36 -4.88
N HIS A 279 -3.62 -10.03 -4.42
CA HIS A 279 -3.32 -10.15 -2.99
C HIS A 279 -3.01 -8.80 -2.32
N PRO A 280 -2.04 -7.98 -2.78
CA PRO A 280 -1.81 -6.65 -2.22
C PRO A 280 -3.04 -5.73 -2.32
N PHE A 281 -3.80 -5.79 -3.43
CA PHE A 281 -5.05 -5.04 -3.53
C PHE A 281 -6.10 -5.46 -2.50
N ARG A 282 -6.19 -6.75 -2.19
CA ARG A 282 -7.06 -7.25 -1.12
C ARG A 282 -6.62 -6.73 0.24
N ILE A 283 -5.32 -6.71 0.53
CA ILE A 283 -4.81 -6.18 1.80
C ILE A 283 -5.22 -4.72 1.97
N ILE A 284 -4.90 -3.85 1.01
CA ILE A 284 -5.21 -2.42 1.16
C ILE A 284 -6.71 -2.13 1.18
N LYS A 285 -7.52 -2.84 0.40
CA LYS A 285 -8.97 -2.58 0.28
C LYS A 285 -9.83 -3.27 1.32
N CYS A 286 -9.44 -4.47 1.76
CA CYS A 286 -10.26 -5.29 2.66
C CYS A 286 -9.70 -5.32 4.08
N LEU A 287 -8.38 -5.45 4.26
CA LEU A 287 -7.78 -5.44 5.59
C LEU A 287 -7.64 -4.02 6.12
N PHE A 288 -7.04 -3.10 5.32
CA PHE A 288 -6.85 -1.70 5.71
C PHE A 288 -8.03 -0.79 5.36
N GLY A 289 -9.06 -1.29 4.66
CA GLY A 289 -10.30 -0.56 4.38
C GLY A 289 -10.17 0.60 3.39
N TYR A 290 -9.05 0.76 2.69
CA TYR A 290 -8.80 1.88 1.79
C TYR A 290 -9.46 1.69 0.43
N ARG A 291 -10.78 1.85 0.36
CA ARG A 291 -11.60 1.76 -0.87
C ARG A 291 -11.95 3.12 -1.45
N LYS A 292 -11.83 4.16 -0.64
CA LYS A 292 -12.09 5.56 -1.00
C LYS A 292 -10.90 6.42 -0.59
N VAL A 293 -10.66 7.47 -1.37
CA VAL A 293 -9.62 8.47 -1.03
C VAL A 293 -9.91 9.10 0.33
N ALA A 294 -8.85 9.30 1.10
CA ALA A 294 -8.94 9.95 2.41
C ALA A 294 -8.76 11.49 2.30
N TYR A 295 -8.09 11.95 1.24
CA TYR A 295 -7.69 13.35 1.10
C TYR A 295 -8.07 13.89 -0.29
N LYS A 296 -8.11 15.22 -0.42
CA LYS A 296 -8.21 15.93 -1.70
C LYS A 296 -6.85 15.89 -2.41
N GLY A 297 -6.87 15.70 -3.74
CA GLY A 297 -5.71 15.68 -4.61
C GLY A 297 -5.01 14.31 -4.72
N LEU A 298 -4.22 14.11 -5.78
CA LEU A 298 -3.52 12.85 -6.03
C LEU A 298 -2.33 12.66 -5.09
N ALA A 299 -1.48 13.67 -4.94
CA ALA A 299 -0.21 13.56 -4.21
C ALA A 299 -0.36 13.08 -2.75
N LYS A 300 -1.36 13.57 -2.00
CA LYS A 300 -1.59 13.14 -0.61
C LYS A 300 -2.06 11.69 -0.54
N ASN A 301 -2.90 11.27 -1.48
CA ASN A 301 -3.39 9.89 -1.54
C ASN A 301 -2.29 8.94 -2.01
N GLU A 302 -1.42 9.36 -2.93
CA GLU A 302 -0.23 8.62 -3.35
C GLU A 302 0.73 8.41 -2.18
N ASN A 303 1.04 9.48 -1.43
CA ASN A 303 1.88 9.39 -0.23
C ASN A 303 1.31 8.38 0.79
N ARG A 304 -0.02 8.36 0.99
CA ARG A 304 -0.68 7.36 1.83
C ARG A 304 -0.57 5.95 1.24
N LEU A 305 -0.68 5.79 -0.07
CA LEU A 305 -0.56 4.49 -0.74
C LEU A 305 0.84 3.88 -0.56
N TYR A 306 1.91 4.68 -0.59
CA TYR A 306 3.25 4.18 -0.28
C TYR A 306 3.29 3.52 1.11
N MET A 307 2.74 4.16 2.15
CA MET A 307 2.68 3.56 3.49
C MET A 307 1.79 2.32 3.54
N LEU A 308 0.65 2.33 2.84
CA LEU A 308 -0.25 1.18 2.79
C LEU A 308 0.42 -0.02 2.12
N PHE A 309 1.14 0.17 1.00
CA PHE A 309 1.83 -0.93 0.33
C PHE A 309 3.10 -1.37 1.05
N ALA A 310 3.84 -0.46 1.69
CA ALA A 310 4.92 -0.82 2.60
C ALA A 310 4.42 -1.77 3.70
N SER A 311 3.33 -1.38 4.36
CA SER A 311 2.69 -2.21 5.39
C SER A 311 2.10 -3.50 4.83
N ALA A 312 1.56 -3.49 3.61
CA ALA A 312 1.01 -4.68 2.97
C ALA A 312 2.10 -5.70 2.63
N ASN A 313 3.26 -5.24 2.15
CA ASN A 313 4.41 -6.09 1.89
C ASN A 313 4.91 -6.76 3.17
N LEU A 314 5.12 -5.99 4.25
CA LEU A 314 5.51 -6.52 5.55
C LEU A 314 4.50 -7.56 6.06
N TYR A 315 3.22 -7.22 6.05
CA TYR A 315 2.16 -8.12 6.51
C TYR A 315 2.06 -9.41 5.68
N ALA A 316 2.26 -9.33 4.36
CA ALA A 316 2.26 -10.50 3.48
C ALA A 316 3.38 -11.48 3.84
N LEU A 317 4.59 -10.98 4.10
CA LEU A 317 5.72 -11.79 4.55
C LEU A 317 5.45 -12.45 5.91
N ALA A 318 5.04 -11.69 6.90
CA ALA A 318 4.73 -12.23 8.23
C ALA A 318 3.64 -13.30 8.17
N SER A 319 2.62 -13.09 7.33
CA SER A 319 1.52 -14.05 7.15
C SER A 319 1.94 -15.33 6.44
N SER A 320 3.04 -15.32 5.67
CA SER A 320 3.63 -16.52 5.03
C SER A 320 4.58 -17.28 5.95
N GLY A 321 4.75 -16.85 7.19
CA GLY A 321 5.69 -17.46 8.16
C GLY A 321 7.15 -17.09 7.91
N GLN A 322 7.42 -16.11 7.05
CA GLN A 322 8.75 -15.57 6.79
C GLN A 322 9.00 -14.39 7.73
N SER A 323 10.22 -14.28 8.27
CA SER A 323 10.61 -13.22 9.19
C SER A 323 11.72 -12.37 8.58
N LEU A 324 11.59 -11.05 8.69
CA LEU A 324 12.65 -10.09 8.40
C LEU A 324 13.47 -9.73 9.64
N ALA A 325 13.14 -10.26 10.82
CA ALA A 325 13.77 -9.87 12.09
C ALA A 325 15.30 -10.02 12.12
N ALA A 326 15.87 -10.82 11.22
CA ALA A 326 17.34 -10.96 11.08
C ALA A 326 17.97 -9.99 10.07
N ALA A 327 17.15 -9.20 9.38
CA ALA A 327 17.58 -8.32 8.28
C ALA A 327 17.64 -6.84 8.66
N TRP A 328 17.11 -6.50 9.85
CA TRP A 328 17.11 -5.13 10.41
C TRP A 328 18.20 -4.92 11.45
#